data_ed775b0bd8c683ba30081ccc9332f346
#
_entry.id   ed775b0bd8c683ba30081ccc9332f346
#
_cell.length_a   1.000
_cell.length_b   1.000
_cell.length_c   1.000
_cell.angle_alpha   90.00
_cell.angle_beta   90.00
_cell.angle_gamma   90.00
#
_symmetry.space_group_name_H-M   'P 1'
#
loop_
_entity.id
_entity.type
_entity.pdbx_description
1 polymer ?
#
loop_
_entity_poly.entity_id
_entity_poly.type
_entity_poly.pdbx_seq_one_letter_code
_entity_poly.pdbx_strand_id
1 'polypeptide(L)'
;MTTDNLQEYKVLQTLDIEHNCVGVYYKSQFIFQDIDKVTQLGSLSWKHSSILDDSRYTYLYLLLKGSNIYEYSDDPETLRSCEQLLESQKQAAITSKIDLSDMCFFDVVPDHLMNKWFSLRQSALNNIARSVKKPNDYDILHKIHVLTTLISRQPISVSGKDERIKYDMLSSATGRLATTRGSFPILNISKQDRSLIVPKNDMFLELDLNGAEIRTLLSFCGREQPGYDIHEFNRKVAADDLKTRQEVKARFFAWLYNPEAKDYNLEKLYDKEIYKKHYKNGYIETPFGRKLQVDERRALNYLTQSTTSDIVLENAYKIMKLLKNRKSFVAFTMHDSVVLDFSKEEHHLVRQIKDIFETNMFGSFLSTINIGKNYGNLKEIKI
;
A
#
# COMPACT_ATOMS: atom_id res chain seq x y z
N MET A 1 -54.85 7.93 13.31
CA MET A 1 -53.44 7.58 13.45
C MET A 1 -52.84 7.73 12.08
N THR A 2 -52.24 8.86 11.86
CA THR A 2 -51.58 9.23 10.61
C THR A 2 -50.35 8.35 10.47
N THR A 3 -50.35 7.54 9.43
CA THR A 3 -49.13 6.89 8.96
C THR A 3 -48.18 8.01 8.52
N ASP A 4 -47.35 8.48 9.44
CA ASP A 4 -46.20 9.28 9.10
C ASP A 4 -45.44 8.53 8.01
N ASN A 5 -45.33 9.16 6.87
CA ASN A 5 -44.38 8.79 5.84
C ASN A 5 -43.02 8.74 6.51
N LEU A 6 -42.65 7.55 6.93
CA LEU A 6 -41.28 7.23 7.32
C LEU A 6 -40.43 7.51 6.08
N GLN A 7 -39.95 8.75 6.01
CA GLN A 7 -38.94 9.10 5.07
C GLN A 7 -37.82 8.09 5.31
N GLU A 8 -37.62 7.18 4.36
CA GLU A 8 -36.62 6.12 4.48
C GLU A 8 -35.26 6.78 4.59
N TYR A 9 -34.83 7.02 5.82
CA TYR A 9 -33.49 7.49 6.07
C TYR A 9 -32.54 6.37 5.70
N LYS A 10 -31.72 6.64 4.73
CA LYS A 10 -30.67 5.73 4.32
C LYS A 10 -29.58 5.79 5.35
N VAL A 11 -29.17 4.64 5.87
CA VAL A 11 -28.03 4.51 6.75
C VAL A 11 -26.80 4.24 5.91
N LEU A 12 -25.81 5.13 5.94
CA LEU A 12 -24.51 4.88 5.32
C LEU A 12 -23.57 4.32 6.38
N GLN A 13 -23.06 3.15 6.14
CA GLN A 13 -21.99 2.59 6.94
C GLN A 13 -20.66 3.14 6.48
N THR A 14 -19.80 3.51 7.39
CA THR A 14 -18.40 3.74 7.10
C THR A 14 -17.61 2.53 7.50
N LEU A 15 -16.83 2.05 6.59
CA LEU A 15 -16.02 0.89 6.79
C LEU A 15 -14.61 1.28 7.18
N ASP A 16 -14.02 0.50 8.06
CA ASP A 16 -12.58 0.52 8.23
C ASP A 16 -11.91 -0.13 7.01
N ILE A 17 -10.61 -0.23 7.10
CA ILE A 17 -9.78 -0.77 6.06
C ILE A 17 -9.94 -2.28 5.88
N GLU A 18 -10.47 -2.96 6.89
CA GLU A 18 -10.79 -4.39 6.87
C GLU A 18 -12.26 -4.62 6.52
N HIS A 19 -12.96 -3.55 6.11
CA HIS A 19 -14.40 -3.55 5.78
C HIS A 19 -15.33 -3.84 6.97
N ASN A 20 -14.85 -3.66 8.21
CA ASN A 20 -15.74 -3.70 9.36
C ASN A 20 -16.47 -2.36 9.48
N CYS A 21 -17.76 -2.40 9.79
CA CYS A 21 -18.53 -1.19 10.04
C CYS A 21 -18.04 -0.51 11.32
N VAL A 22 -17.46 0.65 11.19
CA VAL A 22 -16.94 1.44 12.32
C VAL A 22 -17.84 2.61 12.70
N GLY A 23 -18.87 2.87 11.90
CA GLY A 23 -19.84 3.91 12.15
C GLY A 23 -20.93 3.95 11.09
N VAL A 24 -22.02 4.62 11.39
CA VAL A 24 -23.13 4.82 10.47
C VAL A 24 -23.49 6.30 10.41
N TYR A 25 -23.79 6.79 9.20
CA TYR A 25 -24.35 8.11 9.00
C TYR A 25 -25.88 7.97 8.95
N TYR A 26 -26.57 8.65 9.86
CA TYR A 26 -28.01 8.59 9.98
C TYR A 26 -28.55 9.93 10.48
N LYS A 27 -29.55 10.48 9.81
CA LYS A 27 -30.19 11.77 10.14
C LYS A 27 -29.19 12.90 10.39
N SER A 28 -28.26 13.11 9.45
CA SER A 28 -27.21 14.15 9.50
C SER A 28 -26.20 13.98 10.65
N GLN A 29 -26.13 12.82 11.28
CA GLN A 29 -25.19 12.55 12.36
C GLN A 29 -24.38 11.30 12.06
N PHE A 30 -23.12 11.35 12.47
CA PHE A 30 -22.24 10.21 12.44
C PHE A 30 -22.29 9.49 13.80
N ILE A 31 -22.65 8.22 13.80
CA ILE A 31 -22.87 7.43 15.00
C ILE A 31 -21.84 6.30 15.04
N PHE A 32 -21.03 6.27 16.11
CA PHE A 32 -19.99 5.27 16.32
C PHE A 32 -20.37 4.21 17.37
N GLN A 33 -21.45 4.42 18.11
CA GLN A 33 -21.91 3.51 19.15
C GLN A 33 -23.30 2.98 18.81
N ASP A 34 -23.64 1.81 19.32
CA ASP A 34 -24.97 1.19 19.10
C ASP A 34 -25.37 1.06 17.62
N ILE A 35 -24.39 0.80 16.76
CA ILE A 35 -24.53 0.73 15.29
C ILE A 35 -25.67 -0.19 14.90
N ASP A 36 -25.76 -1.37 15.53
CA ASP A 36 -26.81 -2.35 15.25
C ASP A 36 -28.21 -1.84 15.57
N LYS A 37 -28.37 -1.05 16.62
CA LYS A 37 -29.66 -0.43 16.96
C LYS A 37 -30.08 0.61 15.93
N VAL A 38 -29.14 1.42 15.49
CA VAL A 38 -29.39 2.45 14.47
C VAL A 38 -29.70 1.80 13.12
N THR A 39 -29.01 0.74 12.78
CA THR A 39 -29.27 -0.01 11.53
C THR A 39 -30.62 -0.72 11.53
N GLN A 40 -31.21 -1.00 12.71
CA GLN A 40 -32.55 -1.56 12.83
C GLN A 40 -33.67 -0.51 12.76
N LEU A 41 -33.37 0.76 13.04
CA LEU A 41 -34.34 1.86 13.02
C LEU A 41 -34.63 2.41 11.61
N GLY A 42 -33.75 2.18 10.69
CA GLY A 42 -33.92 2.57 9.29
C GLY A 42 -34.23 1.37 8.42
N SER A 43 -35.08 1.53 7.45
CA SER A 43 -35.09 0.56 6.35
C SER A 43 -33.72 0.68 5.68
N LEU A 44 -32.88 -0.28 5.93
CA LEU A 44 -31.53 -0.36 5.42
C LEU A 44 -31.53 -0.52 3.92
N SER A 45 -31.77 0.54 3.23
CA SER A 45 -31.54 0.58 1.80
C SER A 45 -30.05 0.54 1.42
N TRP A 46 -29.17 0.68 2.43
CA TRP A 46 -27.71 0.65 2.27
C TRP A 46 -27.12 -0.50 3.05
N LYS A 47 -27.48 -1.69 2.68
CA LYS A 47 -26.49 -2.74 2.68
C LYS A 47 -25.50 -2.36 1.58
N HIS A 48 -24.82 -1.25 1.93
CA HIS A 48 -23.90 -0.72 1.16
C HIS A 48 -22.97 -1.75 0.91
N SER A 49 -22.96 -2.13 0.73
CA SER A 49 -21.87 -2.66 0.37
C SER A 49 -21.60 -4.04 0.75
N SER A 50 -22.48 -4.91 0.46
CA SER A 50 -22.07 -6.24 0.07
C SER A 50 -20.97 -6.19 -1.00
N ILE A 51 -20.88 -5.12 -1.79
CA ILE A 51 -19.81 -4.90 -2.76
C ILE A 51 -18.52 -4.38 -2.11
N LEU A 52 -18.64 -3.51 -1.13
CA LEU A 52 -17.50 -2.92 -0.47
C LEU A 52 -17.06 -3.75 0.73
N ASP A 53 -17.96 -4.50 1.34
CA ASP A 53 -17.68 -5.47 2.39
C ASP A 53 -17.08 -6.76 1.84
N ASP A 54 -17.39 -7.06 0.59
CA ASP A 54 -16.81 -8.21 -0.05
C ASP A 54 -15.40 -7.87 -0.56
N SER A 55 -14.40 -8.42 0.10
CA SER A 55 -12.99 -8.27 -0.31
C SER A 55 -12.76 -8.56 -1.81
N ARG A 56 -13.66 -9.30 -2.46
CA ARG A 56 -13.63 -9.52 -3.91
C ARG A 56 -13.76 -8.25 -4.73
N TYR A 57 -14.32 -7.20 -4.18
CA TYR A 57 -14.61 -5.96 -4.89
C TYR A 57 -13.82 -4.76 -4.39
N THR A 58 -12.91 -4.95 -3.46
CA THR A 58 -12.05 -3.85 -2.95
C THR A 58 -11.27 -3.18 -4.07
N TYR A 59 -10.92 -3.92 -5.12
CA TYR A 59 -10.28 -3.34 -6.30
C TYR A 59 -11.15 -2.31 -7.02
N LEU A 60 -12.46 -2.34 -6.87
CA LEU A 60 -13.35 -1.32 -7.43
C LEU A 60 -13.05 0.04 -6.82
N TYR A 61 -12.69 0.11 -5.54
CA TYR A 61 -12.17 1.34 -4.94
C TYR A 61 -10.89 1.79 -5.60
N LEU A 62 -10.01 0.86 -5.89
CA LEU A 62 -8.73 1.16 -6.53
C LEU A 62 -8.95 1.64 -7.97
N LEU A 63 -9.87 1.02 -8.68
CA LEU A 63 -10.29 1.45 -10.00
C LEU A 63 -10.98 2.82 -9.97
N LEU A 64 -11.83 3.08 -8.97
CA LEU A 64 -12.58 4.33 -8.85
C LEU A 64 -11.70 5.55 -8.60
N LYS A 65 -10.47 5.40 -8.12
CA LYS A 65 -9.51 6.50 -8.02
C LYS A 65 -8.97 6.97 -9.37
N GLY A 66 -9.13 6.18 -10.43
CA GLY A 66 -8.66 6.48 -11.78
C GLY A 66 -9.64 6.20 -12.90
N SER A 67 -10.79 5.61 -12.61
CA SER A 67 -11.78 5.18 -13.60
C SER A 67 -13.00 6.06 -13.65
N ASN A 68 -13.58 6.14 -14.83
CA ASN A 68 -14.81 6.91 -15.08
C ASN A 68 -16.03 6.16 -14.56
N ILE A 69 -16.32 6.29 -13.24
CA ILE A 69 -17.50 5.71 -12.61
C ILE A 69 -18.80 6.12 -13.31
N TYR A 70 -18.79 7.26 -13.99
CA TYR A 70 -19.97 7.79 -14.68
C TYR A 70 -20.44 6.91 -15.82
N GLU A 71 -19.56 6.17 -16.48
CA GLU A 71 -19.92 5.22 -17.55
C GLU A 71 -20.81 4.07 -17.07
N TYR A 72 -20.83 3.82 -15.77
CA TYR A 72 -21.59 2.77 -15.13
C TYR A 72 -22.79 3.28 -14.34
N SER A 73 -23.00 4.59 -14.30
CA SER A 73 -24.11 5.22 -13.60
C SER A 73 -25.36 5.22 -14.47
N ASP A 74 -26.53 4.98 -13.85
CA ASP A 74 -27.82 5.11 -14.49
C ASP A 74 -28.17 6.58 -14.80
N ASP A 75 -27.54 7.53 -14.07
CA ASP A 75 -27.64 8.98 -14.31
C ASP A 75 -26.25 9.63 -14.10
N PRO A 76 -25.40 9.61 -15.14
CA PRO A 76 -24.03 10.13 -15.06
C PRO A 76 -23.95 11.63 -14.78
N GLU A 77 -24.89 12.41 -15.34
CA GLU A 77 -24.89 13.86 -15.21
C GLU A 77 -25.22 14.30 -13.77
N THR A 78 -26.24 13.68 -13.21
CA THR A 78 -26.60 13.94 -11.80
C THR A 78 -25.52 13.46 -10.84
N LEU A 79 -24.91 12.29 -11.07
CA LEU A 79 -23.82 11.81 -10.24
C LEU A 79 -22.64 12.81 -10.28
N ARG A 80 -22.27 13.28 -11.47
CA ARG A 80 -21.20 14.27 -11.64
C ARG A 80 -21.51 15.59 -10.94
N SER A 81 -22.75 16.06 -11.07
CA SER A 81 -23.20 17.28 -10.39
C SER A 81 -23.16 17.15 -8.87
N CYS A 82 -23.56 16.00 -8.32
CA CYS A 82 -23.44 15.73 -6.89
C CYS A 82 -21.99 15.74 -6.42
N GLU A 83 -21.08 15.12 -7.16
CA GLU A 83 -19.66 15.10 -6.80
C GLU A 83 -19.00 16.48 -6.88
N GLN A 84 -19.38 17.31 -7.84
CA GLN A 84 -18.95 18.71 -7.91
C GLN A 84 -19.42 19.52 -6.69
N LEU A 85 -20.68 19.32 -6.28
CA LEU A 85 -21.21 19.97 -5.08
C LEU A 85 -20.52 19.50 -3.82
N LEU A 86 -20.24 18.20 -3.69
CA LEU A 86 -19.48 17.65 -2.57
C LEU A 86 -18.05 18.22 -2.51
N GLU A 87 -17.38 18.32 -3.65
CA GLU A 87 -16.04 18.93 -3.70
C GLU A 87 -16.09 20.42 -3.35
N SER A 88 -17.12 21.14 -3.80
CA SER A 88 -17.33 22.55 -3.42
C SER A 88 -17.54 22.72 -1.91
N GLN A 89 -18.32 21.84 -1.28
CA GLN A 89 -18.51 21.85 0.18
C GLN A 89 -17.19 21.54 0.92
N LYS A 90 -16.42 20.60 0.42
CA LYS A 90 -15.10 20.29 0.97
C LYS A 90 -14.14 21.46 0.88
N GLN A 91 -14.11 22.14 -0.25
CA GLN A 91 -13.28 23.35 -0.45
C GLN A 91 -13.74 24.50 0.45
N ALA A 92 -15.05 24.67 0.65
CA ALA A 92 -15.60 25.66 1.57
C ALA A 92 -15.18 25.35 3.03
N ALA A 93 -15.24 24.09 3.46
CA ALA A 93 -14.78 23.69 4.78
C ALA A 93 -13.28 23.97 4.99
N ILE A 94 -12.44 23.64 4.00
CA ILE A 94 -10.99 23.92 4.02
C ILE A 94 -10.74 25.43 4.10
N THR A 95 -11.43 26.21 3.30
CA THR A 95 -11.30 27.68 3.29
C THR A 95 -11.71 28.31 4.62
N SER A 96 -12.72 27.72 5.27
CA SER A 96 -13.19 28.12 6.59
C SER A 96 -12.30 27.61 7.73
N LYS A 97 -11.17 26.97 7.41
CA LYS A 97 -10.23 26.37 8.39
C LYS A 97 -10.85 25.31 9.28
N ILE A 98 -11.88 24.62 8.81
CA ILE A 98 -12.45 23.45 9.47
C ILE A 98 -11.47 22.28 9.28
N ASP A 99 -11.03 21.70 10.39
CA ASP A 99 -10.16 20.52 10.35
C ASP A 99 -10.97 19.27 10.02
N LEU A 100 -10.91 18.85 8.76
CA LEU A 100 -11.59 17.65 8.26
C LEU A 100 -10.91 16.35 8.70
N SER A 101 -9.77 16.42 9.42
CA SER A 101 -9.13 15.24 10.00
C SER A 101 -9.81 14.79 11.30
N ASP A 102 -10.41 15.73 12.02
CA ASP A 102 -11.02 15.51 13.33
C ASP A 102 -12.56 15.42 13.28
N MET A 103 -13.17 15.67 12.13
CA MET A 103 -14.62 15.57 11.96
C MET A 103 -15.02 14.81 10.69
N CYS A 104 -16.21 14.25 10.71
CA CYS A 104 -16.77 13.58 9.56
C CYS A 104 -17.18 14.64 8.51
N PHE A 105 -16.57 14.60 7.33
CA PHE A 105 -16.95 15.51 6.23
C PHE A 105 -18.46 15.45 5.92
N PHE A 106 -19.07 14.29 6.07
CA PHE A 106 -20.49 14.08 5.77
C PHE A 106 -21.43 14.84 6.71
N ASP A 107 -20.98 15.23 7.90
CA ASP A 107 -21.77 16.05 8.82
C ASP A 107 -21.98 17.49 8.33
N VAL A 108 -21.16 17.95 7.40
CA VAL A 108 -21.26 19.28 6.80
C VAL A 108 -21.96 19.28 5.43
N VAL A 109 -22.42 18.13 4.97
CA VAL A 109 -23.08 17.97 3.67
C VAL A 109 -24.59 17.81 3.86
N PRO A 110 -25.43 18.55 3.11
CA PRO A 110 -26.89 18.41 3.22
C PRO A 110 -27.40 16.99 2.91
N ASP A 111 -28.31 16.49 3.76
CA ASP A 111 -28.86 15.14 3.66
C ASP A 111 -29.40 14.78 2.27
N HIS A 112 -30.13 15.69 1.63
CA HIS A 112 -30.70 15.43 0.33
C HIS A 112 -29.63 15.19 -0.75
N LEU A 113 -28.50 15.89 -0.65
CA LEU A 113 -27.37 15.68 -1.54
C LEU A 113 -26.69 14.36 -1.26
N MET A 114 -26.48 14.04 0.04
CA MET A 114 -25.89 12.78 0.46
C MET A 114 -26.68 11.58 -0.02
N ASN A 115 -27.98 11.57 0.25
CA ASN A 115 -28.85 10.47 -0.15
C ASN A 115 -28.84 10.23 -1.67
N LYS A 116 -28.88 11.33 -2.43
CA LYS A 116 -28.88 11.26 -3.89
C LYS A 116 -27.56 10.73 -4.44
N TRP A 117 -26.47 11.31 -3.96
CA TRP A 117 -25.12 10.90 -4.36
C TRP A 117 -24.85 9.43 -4.04
N PHE A 118 -25.19 8.99 -2.82
CA PHE A 118 -24.98 7.60 -2.42
C PHE A 118 -25.80 6.63 -3.27
N SER A 119 -27.07 6.94 -3.56
CA SER A 119 -27.90 6.08 -4.42
C SER A 119 -27.26 5.87 -5.78
N LEU A 120 -26.88 6.96 -6.43
CA LEU A 120 -26.31 6.91 -7.77
C LEU A 120 -24.95 6.21 -7.78
N ARG A 121 -24.10 6.52 -6.80
CA ARG A 121 -22.80 5.88 -6.65
C ARG A 121 -22.93 4.38 -6.38
N GLN A 122 -23.86 3.98 -5.51
CA GLN A 122 -24.10 2.58 -5.22
C GLN A 122 -24.63 1.82 -6.44
N SER A 123 -25.54 2.42 -7.22
CA SER A 123 -26.00 1.83 -8.48
C SER A 123 -24.83 1.64 -9.45
N ALA A 124 -24.00 2.65 -9.64
CA ALA A 124 -22.82 2.57 -10.49
C ALA A 124 -21.84 1.47 -10.02
N LEU A 125 -21.57 1.38 -8.71
CA LEU A 125 -20.75 0.32 -8.14
C LEU A 125 -21.32 -1.08 -8.39
N ASN A 126 -22.64 -1.24 -8.24
CA ASN A 126 -23.30 -2.49 -8.54
C ASN A 126 -23.14 -2.89 -10.02
N ASN A 127 -23.29 -1.92 -10.92
CA ASN A 127 -23.11 -2.15 -12.36
C ASN A 127 -21.67 -2.52 -12.70
N ILE A 128 -20.69 -1.86 -12.10
CA ILE A 128 -19.25 -2.23 -12.24
C ILE A 128 -19.05 -3.67 -11.74
N ALA A 129 -19.52 -4.00 -10.55
CA ALA A 129 -19.32 -5.31 -9.96
C ALA A 129 -19.93 -6.46 -10.80
N ARG A 130 -21.00 -6.18 -11.53
CA ARG A 130 -21.61 -7.16 -12.45
C ARG A 130 -20.82 -7.32 -13.75
N SER A 131 -20.13 -6.29 -14.20
CA SER A 131 -19.46 -6.25 -15.51
C SER A 131 -17.97 -6.54 -15.43
N VAL A 132 -17.31 -6.25 -14.31
CA VAL A 132 -15.85 -6.35 -14.15
C VAL A 132 -15.48 -7.61 -13.39
N LYS A 133 -14.60 -8.42 -13.97
CA LYS A 133 -14.05 -9.60 -13.30
C LYS A 133 -12.92 -9.19 -12.35
N LYS A 134 -12.79 -9.93 -11.25
CA LYS A 134 -11.66 -9.80 -10.33
C LYS A 134 -10.34 -9.92 -11.11
N PRO A 135 -9.47 -8.90 -11.10
CA PRO A 135 -8.18 -8.99 -11.78
C PRO A 135 -7.19 -9.90 -11.03
N ASN A 136 -6.17 -10.39 -11.75
CA ASN A 136 -5.19 -11.33 -11.20
C ASN A 136 -4.38 -10.72 -10.03
N ASP A 137 -4.14 -9.42 -10.06
CA ASP A 137 -3.37 -8.69 -9.04
C ASP A 137 -4.21 -8.15 -7.88
N TYR A 138 -5.49 -8.49 -7.83
CA TYR A 138 -6.41 -8.01 -6.80
C TYR A 138 -5.88 -8.25 -5.38
N ASP A 139 -5.40 -9.45 -5.08
CA ASP A 139 -5.02 -9.82 -3.73
C ASP A 139 -3.83 -9.01 -3.20
N ILE A 140 -2.86 -8.72 -4.07
CA ILE A 140 -1.73 -7.87 -3.69
C ILE A 140 -2.14 -6.40 -3.60
N LEU A 141 -2.96 -5.91 -4.54
CA LEU A 141 -3.46 -4.53 -4.51
C LEU A 141 -4.29 -4.26 -3.25
N HIS A 142 -5.12 -5.21 -2.83
CA HIS A 142 -5.88 -5.11 -1.59
C HIS A 142 -4.96 -5.00 -0.37
N LYS A 143 -3.97 -5.90 -0.24
CA LYS A 143 -3.01 -5.86 0.87
C LYS A 143 -2.27 -4.53 0.95
N ILE A 144 -1.82 -4.02 -0.20
CA ILE A 144 -1.14 -2.72 -0.30
C ILE A 144 -2.08 -1.58 0.09
N HIS A 145 -3.32 -1.60 -0.39
CA HIS A 145 -4.32 -0.58 -0.04
C HIS A 145 -4.57 -0.54 1.47
N VAL A 146 -4.78 -1.69 2.10
CA VAL A 146 -4.96 -1.79 3.55
C VAL A 146 -3.74 -1.25 4.28
N LEU A 147 -2.54 -1.67 3.90
CA LEU A 147 -1.29 -1.23 4.50
C LEU A 147 -1.11 0.29 4.41
N THR A 148 -1.23 0.85 3.20
CA THR A 148 -0.99 2.29 2.97
C THR A 148 -2.03 3.17 3.65
N THR A 149 -3.27 2.70 3.76
CA THR A 149 -4.31 3.44 4.48
C THR A 149 -4.06 3.43 5.99
N LEU A 150 -3.63 2.31 6.58
CA LEU A 150 -3.28 2.28 8.01
C LEU A 150 -2.07 3.16 8.32
N ILE A 151 -1.04 3.12 7.48
CA ILE A 151 0.11 4.03 7.60
C ILE A 151 -0.37 5.49 7.58
N SER A 152 -1.27 5.86 6.67
CA SER A 152 -1.75 7.24 6.56
C SER A 152 -2.53 7.74 7.78
N ARG A 153 -3.09 6.84 8.58
CA ARG A 153 -3.80 7.16 9.83
C ARG A 153 -2.87 7.37 11.01
N GLN A 154 -1.66 6.81 10.96
CA GLN A 154 -0.66 6.93 12.02
C GLN A 154 0.28 8.09 11.70
N PRO A 155 0.22 9.20 12.44
CA PRO A 155 1.18 10.28 12.24
C PRO A 155 2.56 9.88 12.76
N ILE A 156 3.59 10.33 12.05
CA ILE A 156 4.97 10.29 12.51
C ILE A 156 5.34 11.62 13.14
N SER A 157 6.24 11.62 14.10
CA SER A 157 6.74 12.86 14.72
C SER A 157 7.97 13.36 13.97
N VAL A 158 7.90 14.58 13.43
CA VAL A 158 9.02 15.24 12.72
C VAL A 158 9.29 16.59 13.38
N SER A 159 10.43 16.75 14.01
CA SER A 159 10.77 17.97 14.76
C SER A 159 9.69 18.40 15.77
N GLY A 160 9.04 17.43 16.42
CA GLY A 160 7.97 17.66 17.40
C GLY A 160 6.60 17.99 16.81
N LYS A 161 6.43 17.88 15.50
CA LYS A 161 5.15 18.04 14.81
C LYS A 161 4.66 16.69 14.27
N ASP A 162 3.37 16.48 14.32
CA ASP A 162 2.73 15.31 13.72
C ASP A 162 2.58 15.50 12.20
N GLU A 163 3.21 14.63 11.43
CA GLU A 163 3.15 14.58 9.98
C GLU A 163 2.54 13.26 9.50
N ARG A 164 1.81 13.29 8.39
CA ARG A 164 1.16 12.11 7.83
C ARG A 164 1.79 11.70 6.51
N ILE A 165 2.02 10.40 6.36
CA ILE A 165 2.51 9.80 5.12
C ILE A 165 1.32 9.21 4.37
N LYS A 166 1.08 9.72 3.16
CA LYS A 166 0.06 9.18 2.24
C LYS A 166 0.76 8.67 0.99
N TYR A 167 0.58 7.40 0.72
CA TYR A 167 1.13 6.77 -0.46
C TYR A 167 0.13 6.73 -1.61
N ASP A 168 0.65 6.89 -2.82
CA ASP A 168 -0.02 6.55 -4.06
C ASP A 168 0.56 5.22 -4.57
N MET A 169 -0.28 4.22 -4.68
CA MET A 169 0.11 2.87 -5.11
C MET A 169 -0.04 2.64 -6.62
N LEU A 170 -0.61 3.61 -7.34
CA LEU A 170 -0.93 3.48 -8.76
C LEU A 170 -0.13 4.41 -9.66
N SER A 171 0.57 5.40 -9.13
CA SER A 171 1.29 6.40 -9.93
C SER A 171 2.61 5.89 -10.52
N SER A 172 3.20 4.85 -9.95
CA SER A 172 4.45 4.27 -10.45
C SER A 172 4.21 3.18 -11.48
N ALA A 173 4.91 3.25 -12.59
CA ALA A 173 4.84 2.25 -13.65
C ALA A 173 5.29 0.84 -13.21
N THR A 174 6.12 0.74 -12.16
CA THR A 174 6.58 -0.54 -11.60
C THR A 174 5.79 -0.98 -10.36
N GLY A 175 4.74 -0.26 -9.96
CA GLY A 175 3.96 -0.57 -8.77
C GLY A 175 4.65 -0.24 -7.43
N ARG A 176 5.82 0.42 -7.46
CA ARG A 176 6.44 0.98 -6.25
C ARG A 176 5.56 2.10 -5.70
N LEU A 177 5.54 2.26 -4.39
CA LEU A 177 4.81 3.35 -3.77
C LEU A 177 5.47 4.71 -4.11
N ALA A 178 4.64 5.71 -4.30
CA ALA A 178 5.05 7.11 -4.34
C ALA A 178 4.31 7.88 -3.24
N THR A 179 4.84 9.01 -2.78
CA THR A 179 4.12 9.88 -1.84
C THR A 179 3.17 10.80 -2.59
N THR A 180 1.96 11.00 -2.07
CA THR A 180 0.99 11.93 -2.67
C THR A 180 1.39 13.38 -2.43
N ARG A 181 0.95 14.29 -3.30
CA ARG A 181 1.16 15.73 -3.11
C ARG A 181 0.52 16.21 -1.80
N GLY A 182 1.26 17.00 -1.02
CA GLY A 182 0.81 17.47 0.29
C GLY A 182 0.97 16.48 1.44
N SER A 183 1.52 15.30 1.17
CA SER A 183 1.95 14.33 2.18
C SER A 183 3.40 14.58 2.60
N PHE A 184 3.78 14.12 3.78
CA PHE A 184 5.18 14.11 4.17
C PHE A 184 6.03 13.27 3.18
N PRO A 185 7.09 13.82 2.57
CA PRO A 185 7.80 13.19 1.46
C PRO A 185 8.84 12.18 1.94
N ILE A 186 8.42 11.17 2.70
CA ILE A 186 9.33 10.19 3.33
C ILE A 186 10.29 9.51 2.34
N LEU A 187 9.84 9.24 1.11
CA LEU A 187 10.66 8.57 0.10
C LEU A 187 11.80 9.45 -0.44
N ASN A 188 11.67 10.76 -0.32
CA ASN A 188 12.63 11.74 -0.86
C ASN A 188 13.38 12.51 0.23
N ILE A 189 13.21 12.11 1.51
CA ILE A 189 13.87 12.80 2.62
C ILE A 189 15.39 12.61 2.57
N SER A 190 16.12 13.71 2.76
CA SER A 190 17.59 13.66 2.79
C SER A 190 18.10 12.84 3.99
N LYS A 191 19.29 12.26 3.86
CA LYS A 191 19.88 11.50 4.98
C LYS A 191 20.07 12.35 6.24
N GLN A 192 20.33 13.65 6.09
CA GLN A 192 20.50 14.59 7.20
C GLN A 192 19.17 14.82 7.94
N ASP A 193 18.08 14.98 7.20
CA ASP A 193 16.77 15.27 7.77
C ASP A 193 16.11 14.05 8.40
N ARG A 194 16.55 12.83 8.09
CA ARG A 194 16.04 11.60 8.73
C ARG A 194 16.18 11.61 10.25
N SER A 195 17.19 12.31 10.79
CA SER A 195 17.39 12.44 12.24
C SER A 195 16.28 13.23 12.95
N LEU A 196 15.51 14.03 12.20
CA LEU A 196 14.37 14.80 12.71
C LEU A 196 13.13 13.95 12.93
N ILE A 197 13.10 12.74 12.35
CA ILE A 197 11.99 11.80 12.50
C ILE A 197 12.24 10.93 13.73
N VAL A 198 11.33 11.00 14.69
CA VAL A 198 11.42 10.25 15.95
C VAL A 198 10.19 9.36 16.14
N PRO A 199 10.33 8.19 16.77
CA PRO A 199 9.21 7.30 17.06
C PRO A 199 8.30 7.88 18.16
N LYS A 200 7.04 7.49 18.17
CA LYS A 200 6.09 7.75 19.26
C LYS A 200 6.27 6.77 20.43
N ASN A 201 6.67 5.53 20.13
CA ASN A 201 7.06 4.53 21.11
C ASN A 201 8.55 4.68 21.48
N ASP A 202 9.22 3.60 21.83
CA ASP A 202 10.58 3.63 22.37
C ASP A 202 11.66 3.81 21.28
N MET A 203 11.45 3.26 20.09
CA MET A 203 12.45 3.24 19.02
C MET A 203 11.84 2.93 17.65
N PHE A 204 12.57 3.27 16.59
CA PHE A 204 12.36 2.64 15.28
C PHE A 204 13.05 1.29 15.21
N LEU A 205 12.38 0.34 14.56
CA LEU A 205 12.94 -0.92 14.12
C LEU A 205 12.74 -1.00 12.62
N GLU A 206 13.84 -0.98 11.86
CA GLU A 206 13.85 -1.12 10.41
C GLU A 206 14.29 -2.53 10.04
N LEU A 207 13.55 -3.13 9.11
CA LEU A 207 13.95 -4.34 8.41
C LEU A 207 14.23 -3.98 6.97
N ASP A 208 15.42 -4.33 6.47
CA ASP A 208 15.88 -4.05 5.11
C ASP A 208 16.33 -5.34 4.44
N LEU A 209 15.76 -5.65 3.25
CA LEU A 209 16.14 -6.84 2.50
C LEU A 209 17.53 -6.68 1.89
N ASN A 210 18.40 -7.61 2.17
CA ASN A 210 19.75 -7.64 1.63
C ASN A 210 19.75 -7.88 0.11
N GLY A 211 19.87 -6.81 -0.67
CA GLY A 211 19.90 -6.87 -2.12
C GLY A 211 18.64 -7.47 -2.75
N ALA A 212 17.47 -6.99 -2.35
CA ALA A 212 16.16 -7.55 -2.69
C ALA A 212 15.96 -7.81 -4.19
N GLU A 213 16.30 -6.88 -5.08
CA GLU A 213 16.16 -7.07 -6.54
C GLU A 213 17.09 -8.20 -7.06
N ILE A 214 18.30 -8.32 -6.50
CA ILE A 214 19.25 -9.38 -6.89
C ILE A 214 18.71 -10.73 -6.47
N ARG A 215 18.18 -10.85 -5.25
CA ARG A 215 17.57 -12.07 -4.74
C ARG A 215 16.33 -12.47 -5.53
N THR A 216 15.51 -11.49 -5.92
CA THR A 216 14.35 -11.72 -6.78
C THR A 216 14.79 -12.27 -8.14
N LEU A 217 15.81 -11.69 -8.78
CA LEU A 217 16.32 -12.18 -10.05
C LEU A 217 16.93 -13.57 -9.91
N LEU A 218 17.68 -13.83 -8.83
CA LEU A 218 18.26 -15.16 -8.56
C LEU A 218 17.15 -16.21 -8.45
N SER A 219 16.03 -15.87 -7.79
CA SER A 219 14.86 -16.75 -7.68
C SER A 219 14.21 -17.04 -9.03
N PHE A 220 14.06 -16.02 -9.88
CA PHE A 220 13.55 -16.23 -11.25
C PHE A 220 14.43 -17.20 -12.05
N CYS A 221 15.72 -17.17 -11.81
CA CYS A 221 16.67 -18.12 -12.41
C CYS A 221 16.66 -19.50 -11.78
N GLY A 222 15.77 -19.77 -10.82
CA GLY A 222 15.64 -21.07 -10.16
C GLY A 222 16.85 -21.44 -9.29
N ARG A 223 17.59 -20.45 -8.78
CA ARG A 223 18.76 -20.64 -7.93
C ARG A 223 18.38 -20.53 -6.46
N GLU A 224 19.09 -21.30 -5.62
CA GLU A 224 18.95 -21.22 -4.17
C GLU A 224 19.44 -19.90 -3.61
N GLN A 225 18.77 -19.40 -2.58
CA GLN A 225 19.16 -18.16 -1.90
C GLN A 225 20.35 -18.39 -0.98
N PRO A 226 21.43 -17.59 -1.09
CA PRO A 226 22.51 -17.67 -0.11
C PRO A 226 22.05 -17.15 1.25
N GLY A 227 22.42 -17.88 2.32
CA GLY A 227 22.15 -17.51 3.71
C GLY A 227 23.03 -16.37 4.24
N TYR A 228 23.73 -15.63 3.37
CA TYR A 228 24.61 -14.52 3.70
C TYR A 228 24.48 -13.40 2.65
N ASP A 229 25.25 -12.31 2.81
CA ASP A 229 25.18 -11.14 1.92
C ASP A 229 25.26 -11.51 0.45
N ILE A 230 24.26 -11.09 -0.36
CA ILE A 230 24.15 -11.45 -1.77
C ILE A 230 25.28 -10.84 -2.62
N HIS A 231 25.81 -9.69 -2.25
CA HIS A 231 26.94 -9.08 -2.96
C HIS A 231 28.24 -9.86 -2.69
N GLU A 232 28.39 -10.36 -1.47
CA GLU A 232 29.52 -11.24 -1.15
C GLU A 232 29.39 -12.60 -1.85
N PHE A 233 28.18 -13.13 -1.99
CA PHE A 233 27.92 -14.30 -2.82
C PHE A 233 28.34 -14.05 -4.26
N ASN A 234 27.89 -12.94 -4.86
CA ASN A 234 28.25 -12.57 -6.22
C ASN A 234 29.75 -12.34 -6.37
N ARG A 235 30.42 -11.76 -5.36
CA ARG A 235 31.88 -11.59 -5.36
C ARG A 235 32.58 -12.93 -5.47
N LYS A 236 32.21 -13.91 -4.68
CA LYS A 236 32.85 -15.24 -4.66
C LYS A 236 32.61 -16.04 -5.91
N VAL A 237 31.43 -15.92 -6.53
CA VAL A 237 31.02 -16.80 -7.64
C VAL A 237 31.23 -16.16 -9.01
N ALA A 238 31.10 -14.85 -9.10
CA ALA A 238 31.09 -14.16 -10.39
C ALA A 238 32.05 -12.96 -10.49
N ALA A 239 32.63 -12.50 -9.41
CA ALA A 239 33.42 -11.28 -9.40
C ALA A 239 34.58 -11.34 -8.38
N ASP A 240 35.33 -12.44 -8.37
CA ASP A 240 36.47 -12.68 -7.50
C ASP A 240 37.65 -11.71 -7.74
N ASP A 241 37.67 -11.04 -8.91
CA ASP A 241 38.60 -9.98 -9.25
C ASP A 241 38.32 -8.65 -8.50
N LEU A 242 37.11 -8.46 -7.97
CA LEU A 242 36.72 -7.26 -7.24
C LEU A 242 37.00 -7.38 -5.73
N LYS A 243 37.51 -6.27 -5.16
CA LYS A 243 37.95 -6.26 -3.76
C LYS A 243 36.85 -5.84 -2.78
N THR A 244 35.95 -4.99 -3.22
CA THR A 244 34.95 -4.39 -2.33
C THR A 244 33.51 -4.77 -2.70
N ARG A 245 32.65 -4.83 -1.70
CA ARG A 245 31.22 -5.02 -1.85
C ARG A 245 30.58 -3.95 -2.77
N GLN A 246 31.07 -2.73 -2.72
CA GLN A 246 30.55 -1.61 -3.52
C GLN A 246 30.85 -1.80 -5.00
N GLU A 247 32.05 -2.24 -5.35
CA GLU A 247 32.45 -2.54 -6.74
C GLU A 247 31.57 -3.66 -7.32
N VAL A 248 31.33 -4.73 -6.54
CA VAL A 248 30.46 -5.84 -6.95
C VAL A 248 29.04 -5.35 -7.19
N LYS A 249 28.51 -4.52 -6.28
CA LYS A 249 27.19 -3.91 -6.41
C LYS A 249 27.11 -3.05 -7.67
N ALA A 250 28.08 -2.18 -7.91
CA ALA A 250 28.11 -1.32 -9.08
C ALA A 250 28.15 -2.13 -10.39
N ARG A 251 29.03 -3.16 -10.46
CA ARG A 251 29.14 -4.07 -11.61
C ARG A 251 27.84 -4.78 -11.90
N PHE A 252 27.20 -5.34 -10.87
CA PHE A 252 25.93 -6.04 -11.02
C PHE A 252 24.84 -5.13 -11.59
N PHE A 253 24.64 -3.95 -11.01
CA PHE A 253 23.60 -3.03 -11.48
C PHE A 253 23.91 -2.41 -12.84
N ALA A 254 25.18 -2.15 -13.16
CA ALA A 254 25.58 -1.73 -14.52
C ALA A 254 25.25 -2.81 -15.54
N TRP A 255 25.49 -4.09 -15.20
CA TRP A 255 25.10 -5.20 -16.05
C TRP A 255 23.57 -5.34 -16.12
N LEU A 256 22.85 -5.31 -15.03
CA LEU A 256 21.40 -5.52 -14.96
C LEU A 256 20.63 -4.47 -15.75
N TYR A 257 20.97 -3.18 -15.57
CA TYR A 257 20.21 -2.07 -16.14
C TYR A 257 20.62 -1.70 -17.58
N ASN A 258 21.73 -2.21 -18.05
CA ASN A 258 22.09 -2.07 -19.46
C ASN A 258 21.80 -3.37 -20.23
N PRO A 259 20.77 -3.39 -21.10
CA PRO A 259 20.42 -4.59 -21.86
C PRO A 259 21.56 -5.15 -22.73
N GLU A 260 22.46 -4.27 -23.19
CA GLU A 260 23.59 -4.63 -24.08
C GLU A 260 24.83 -5.05 -23.30
N ALA A 261 24.90 -4.81 -22.01
CA ALA A 261 26.03 -5.20 -21.19
C ALA A 261 26.10 -6.73 -21.09
N LYS A 262 27.30 -7.27 -21.34
CA LYS A 262 27.60 -8.68 -21.18
C LYS A 262 28.56 -8.86 -20.04
N ASP A 263 28.33 -9.88 -19.22
CA ASP A 263 29.20 -10.28 -18.15
C ASP A 263 29.14 -11.81 -18.00
N TYR A 264 30.11 -12.47 -18.60
CA TYR A 264 30.13 -13.94 -18.67
C TYR A 264 30.02 -14.62 -17.30
N ASN A 265 30.57 -14.03 -16.27
CA ASN A 265 30.53 -14.63 -14.93
C ASN A 265 29.14 -14.42 -14.27
N LEU A 266 28.55 -13.25 -14.42
CA LEU A 266 27.19 -13.02 -13.93
C LEU A 266 26.17 -13.86 -14.70
N GLU A 267 26.35 -14.04 -16.00
CA GLU A 267 25.45 -14.82 -16.85
C GLU A 267 25.46 -16.33 -16.57
N LYS A 268 26.44 -16.84 -15.80
CA LYS A 268 26.40 -18.20 -15.24
C LYS A 268 25.35 -18.35 -14.14
N LEU A 269 25.06 -17.27 -13.42
CA LEU A 269 24.14 -17.25 -12.28
C LEU A 269 22.76 -16.71 -12.66
N TYR A 270 22.76 -15.69 -13.50
CA TYR A 270 21.58 -14.90 -13.82
C TYR A 270 21.29 -14.95 -15.32
N ASP A 271 20.04 -15.12 -15.66
CA ASP A 271 19.58 -15.10 -17.03
C ASP A 271 18.79 -13.81 -17.29
N LYS A 272 19.34 -12.89 -18.11
CA LYS A 272 18.62 -11.67 -18.50
C LYS A 272 17.38 -11.95 -19.33
N GLU A 273 17.34 -13.06 -20.05
CA GLU A 273 16.23 -13.43 -20.91
C GLU A 273 15.05 -14.04 -20.15
N ILE A 274 15.19 -14.22 -18.82
CA ILE A 274 14.16 -14.81 -17.97
C ILE A 274 12.82 -14.06 -18.07
N TYR A 275 12.85 -12.74 -18.33
CA TYR A 275 11.65 -11.94 -18.52
C TYR A 275 10.77 -12.44 -19.66
N LYS A 276 11.31 -13.11 -20.68
CA LYS A 276 10.54 -13.62 -21.83
C LYS A 276 9.44 -14.60 -21.43
N LYS A 277 9.61 -15.30 -20.32
CA LYS A 277 8.57 -16.17 -19.75
C LYS A 277 7.38 -15.39 -19.19
N HIS A 278 7.59 -14.11 -18.89
CA HIS A 278 6.63 -13.21 -18.27
C HIS A 278 6.17 -12.09 -19.21
N TYR A 279 6.80 -11.95 -20.38
CA TYR A 279 6.56 -10.88 -21.35
C TYR A 279 5.70 -11.35 -22.51
N LYS A 280 4.60 -10.63 -22.76
CA LYS A 280 3.74 -10.91 -23.91
C LYS A 280 3.07 -9.63 -24.42
N ASN A 281 3.19 -9.36 -25.72
CA ASN A 281 2.49 -8.27 -26.41
C ASN A 281 2.66 -6.89 -25.74
N GLY A 282 3.88 -6.54 -25.33
CA GLY A 282 4.16 -5.25 -24.70
C GLY A 282 3.81 -5.18 -23.19
N TYR A 283 3.54 -6.32 -22.57
CA TYR A 283 3.21 -6.40 -21.14
C TYR A 283 4.08 -7.42 -20.42
N ILE A 284 4.44 -7.11 -19.19
CA ILE A 284 4.97 -8.05 -18.20
C ILE A 284 3.84 -8.45 -17.24
N GLU A 285 3.76 -9.75 -16.94
CA GLU A 285 2.92 -10.27 -15.87
C GLU A 285 3.81 -10.78 -14.74
N THR A 286 3.66 -10.19 -13.53
CA THR A 286 4.45 -10.58 -12.36
C THR A 286 3.84 -11.82 -11.69
N PRO A 287 4.60 -12.53 -10.81
CA PRO A 287 4.05 -13.61 -10.00
C PRO A 287 2.87 -13.22 -9.10
N PHE A 288 2.71 -11.93 -8.80
CA PHE A 288 1.56 -11.39 -8.08
C PHE A 288 0.37 -11.04 -8.98
N GLY A 289 0.45 -11.39 -10.27
CA GLY A 289 -0.60 -11.14 -11.25
C GLY A 289 -0.67 -9.71 -11.77
N ARG A 290 0.27 -8.82 -11.40
CA ARG A 290 0.33 -7.47 -11.97
C ARG A 290 0.66 -7.52 -13.44
N LYS A 291 -0.12 -6.80 -14.23
CA LYS A 291 0.10 -6.65 -15.65
C LYS A 291 0.59 -5.23 -15.96
N LEU A 292 1.85 -5.09 -16.31
CA LEU A 292 2.53 -3.82 -16.51
C LEU A 292 2.85 -3.63 -17.99
N GLN A 293 2.44 -2.51 -18.56
CA GLN A 293 2.82 -2.14 -19.91
C GLN A 293 4.28 -1.66 -19.91
N VAL A 294 5.11 -2.22 -20.79
CA VAL A 294 6.53 -1.92 -20.81
C VAL A 294 7.18 -2.29 -22.14
N ASP A 295 8.19 -1.50 -22.54
CA ASP A 295 9.08 -1.86 -23.63
C ASP A 295 9.90 -3.09 -23.28
N GLU A 296 10.18 -3.94 -24.27
CA GLU A 296 10.97 -5.16 -24.06
C GLU A 296 12.34 -4.88 -23.42
N ARG A 297 12.99 -3.78 -23.76
CA ARG A 297 14.28 -3.36 -23.17
C ARG A 297 14.24 -3.15 -21.67
N ARG A 298 13.08 -2.77 -21.13
CA ARG A 298 12.88 -2.52 -19.68
C ARG A 298 12.17 -3.67 -18.99
N ALA A 299 11.78 -4.70 -19.71
CA ALA A 299 10.92 -5.78 -19.22
C ALA A 299 11.53 -6.48 -18.01
N LEU A 300 12.82 -6.81 -18.03
CA LEU A 300 13.52 -7.42 -16.91
C LEU A 300 13.49 -6.52 -15.66
N ASN A 301 13.76 -5.23 -15.82
CA ASN A 301 13.75 -4.27 -14.72
C ASN A 301 12.35 -4.14 -14.10
N TYR A 302 11.32 -4.04 -14.94
CA TYR A 302 9.94 -3.92 -14.46
C TYR A 302 9.51 -5.19 -13.73
N LEU A 303 9.82 -6.37 -14.28
CA LEU A 303 9.55 -7.65 -13.64
C LEU A 303 10.21 -7.74 -12.26
N THR A 304 11.51 -7.45 -12.20
CA THR A 304 12.29 -7.56 -10.96
C THR A 304 11.85 -6.53 -9.91
N GLN A 305 11.75 -5.26 -10.32
CA GLN A 305 11.38 -4.17 -9.40
C GLN A 305 9.95 -4.31 -8.87
N SER A 306 9.00 -4.63 -9.74
CA SER A 306 7.60 -4.80 -9.32
C SER A 306 7.44 -5.98 -8.38
N THR A 307 8.04 -7.13 -8.72
CA THR A 307 7.97 -8.32 -7.86
C THR A 307 8.62 -8.08 -6.51
N THR A 308 9.79 -7.42 -6.49
CA THR A 308 10.47 -7.06 -5.23
C THR A 308 9.62 -6.13 -4.37
N SER A 309 9.03 -5.11 -4.98
CA SER A 309 8.13 -4.18 -4.27
C SER A 309 6.95 -4.92 -3.65
N ASP A 310 6.31 -5.81 -4.41
CA ASP A 310 5.17 -6.58 -3.92
C ASP A 310 5.54 -7.54 -2.79
N ILE A 311 6.72 -8.16 -2.82
CA ILE A 311 7.25 -8.98 -1.71
C ILE A 311 7.36 -8.14 -0.43
N VAL A 312 8.00 -6.98 -0.51
CA VAL A 312 8.20 -6.10 0.65
C VAL A 312 6.86 -5.62 1.21
N LEU A 313 5.95 -5.18 0.34
CA LEU A 313 4.65 -4.64 0.75
C LEU A 313 3.72 -5.74 1.29
N GLU A 314 3.74 -6.95 0.71
CA GLU A 314 3.01 -8.09 1.26
C GLU A 314 3.52 -8.45 2.66
N ASN A 315 4.83 -8.48 2.84
CA ASN A 315 5.41 -8.82 4.14
C ASN A 315 5.19 -7.70 5.17
N ALA A 316 5.24 -6.43 4.76
CA ALA A 316 4.81 -5.31 5.60
C ALA A 316 3.35 -5.43 6.04
N TYR A 317 2.46 -5.85 5.14
CA TYR A 317 1.06 -6.14 5.48
C TYR A 317 0.94 -7.29 6.49
N LYS A 318 1.69 -8.38 6.33
CA LYS A 318 1.69 -9.51 7.29
C LYS A 318 2.19 -9.07 8.67
N ILE A 319 3.23 -8.23 8.72
CA ILE A 319 3.74 -7.66 9.98
C ILE A 319 2.68 -6.75 10.62
N MET A 320 2.04 -5.90 9.83
CA MET A 320 0.93 -5.06 10.29
C MET A 320 -0.20 -5.89 10.92
N LYS A 321 -0.55 -7.03 10.32
CA LYS A 321 -1.56 -7.96 10.88
C LYS A 321 -1.10 -8.58 12.22
N LEU A 322 0.18 -8.95 12.33
CA LEU A 322 0.76 -9.44 13.59
C LEU A 322 0.68 -8.39 14.70
N LEU A 323 0.91 -7.12 14.34
CA LEU A 323 0.92 -6.00 15.27
C LEU A 323 -0.48 -5.41 15.57
N LYS A 324 -1.55 -6.00 15.01
CA LYS A 324 -2.91 -5.57 15.30
C LYS A 324 -3.18 -5.61 16.81
N ASN A 325 -3.73 -4.52 17.35
CA ASN A 325 -3.99 -4.34 18.80
C ASN A 325 -2.73 -4.36 19.68
N ARG A 326 -1.58 -4.06 19.10
CA ARG A 326 -0.31 -3.88 19.80
C ARG A 326 0.06 -2.39 19.93
N LYS A 327 1.08 -2.09 20.74
CA LYS A 327 1.65 -0.73 20.83
C LYS A 327 2.51 -0.42 19.60
N SER A 328 3.29 -1.40 19.14
CA SER A 328 4.10 -1.28 17.94
C SER A 328 3.23 -1.30 16.68
N PHE A 329 3.63 -0.54 15.68
CA PHE A 329 2.92 -0.48 14.40
C PHE A 329 3.88 -0.21 13.23
N VAL A 330 3.44 -0.48 11.99
CA VAL A 330 4.18 -0.12 10.79
C VAL A 330 4.08 1.39 10.59
N ALA A 331 5.17 2.11 10.79
CA ALA A 331 5.21 3.56 10.66
C ALA A 331 5.24 3.99 9.18
N PHE A 332 6.08 3.36 8.39
CA PHE A 332 6.21 3.61 6.94
C PHE A 332 7.03 2.50 6.25
N THR A 333 7.00 2.53 4.93
CA THR A 333 7.86 1.71 4.07
C THR A 333 8.75 2.61 3.24
N MET A 334 9.99 2.17 2.97
CA MET A 334 10.93 2.90 2.13
C MET A 334 11.64 1.93 1.19
N HIS A 335 11.27 1.95 -0.09
CA HIS A 335 11.80 1.06 -1.14
C HIS A 335 11.69 -0.43 -0.76
N ASP A 336 12.78 -1.03 -0.33
CA ASP A 336 12.94 -2.44 0.06
C ASP A 336 13.02 -2.65 1.58
N SER A 337 12.65 -1.62 2.37
CA SER A 337 12.59 -1.68 3.82
C SER A 337 11.21 -1.36 4.41
N VAL A 338 11.00 -1.86 5.62
CA VAL A 338 9.82 -1.59 6.46
C VAL A 338 10.30 -1.03 7.78
N VAL A 339 9.74 0.09 8.21
CA VAL A 339 10.08 0.76 9.47
C VAL A 339 8.90 0.68 10.42
N LEU A 340 9.15 0.14 11.60
CA LEU A 340 8.19 0.03 12.68
C LEU A 340 8.46 1.10 13.74
N ASP A 341 7.40 1.72 14.24
CA ASP A 341 7.43 2.45 15.51
C ASP A 341 7.22 1.41 16.61
N PHE A 342 8.28 1.10 17.37
CA PHE A 342 8.38 -0.13 18.14
C PHE A 342 8.45 0.12 19.64
N SER A 343 7.63 -0.61 20.40
CA SER A 343 7.66 -0.62 21.85
C SER A 343 8.56 -1.74 22.39
N LYS A 344 9.43 -1.41 23.34
CA LYS A 344 10.32 -2.37 23.99
C LYS A 344 9.59 -3.51 24.70
N GLU A 345 8.37 -3.26 25.16
CA GLU A 345 7.56 -4.30 25.81
C GLU A 345 7.28 -5.49 24.87
N GLU A 346 7.34 -5.25 23.56
CA GLU A 346 7.04 -6.23 22.52
C GLU A 346 8.30 -6.85 21.89
N HIS A 347 9.47 -6.72 22.55
CA HIS A 347 10.76 -7.23 22.06
C HIS A 347 10.72 -8.73 21.70
N HIS A 348 9.88 -9.51 22.36
CA HIS A 348 9.69 -10.94 22.08
C HIS A 348 9.16 -11.22 20.66
N LEU A 349 8.55 -10.23 19.99
CA LEU A 349 8.04 -10.35 18.63
C LEU A 349 9.11 -10.16 17.55
N VAL A 350 10.29 -9.62 17.90
CA VAL A 350 11.29 -9.21 16.90
C VAL A 350 11.71 -10.36 15.98
N ARG A 351 11.93 -11.55 16.55
CA ARG A 351 12.26 -12.74 15.77
C ARG A 351 11.15 -13.13 14.81
N GLN A 352 9.92 -13.17 15.27
CA GLN A 352 8.76 -13.48 14.46
C GLN A 352 8.55 -12.43 13.34
N ILE A 353 8.74 -11.15 13.65
CA ILE A 353 8.69 -10.06 12.67
C ILE A 353 9.74 -10.27 11.58
N LYS A 354 10.98 -10.62 11.97
CA LYS A 354 12.07 -10.92 11.02
C LYS A 354 11.71 -12.10 10.13
N ASP A 355 11.26 -13.20 10.71
CA ASP A 355 10.89 -14.41 9.97
C ASP A 355 9.77 -14.13 8.95
N ILE A 356 8.77 -13.33 9.32
CA ILE A 356 7.70 -12.89 8.42
C ILE A 356 8.28 -12.03 7.28
N PHE A 357 9.19 -11.09 7.61
CA PHE A 357 9.75 -10.20 6.60
C PHE A 357 10.66 -10.91 5.60
N GLU A 358 11.38 -11.94 6.03
CA GLU A 358 12.27 -12.73 5.19
C GLU A 358 11.52 -13.76 4.33
N THR A 359 10.37 -14.26 4.79
CA THR A 359 9.64 -15.33 4.11
C THR A 359 8.75 -14.79 3.00
N ASN A 360 8.90 -15.35 1.80
CA ASN A 360 8.11 -14.98 0.63
C ASN A 360 7.88 -16.19 -0.29
N MET A 361 7.23 -15.99 -1.44
CA MET A 361 6.88 -17.06 -2.39
C MET A 361 8.10 -17.78 -3.00
N PHE A 362 9.30 -17.19 -2.93
CA PHE A 362 10.55 -17.76 -3.44
C PHE A 362 11.42 -18.37 -2.33
N GLY A 363 10.92 -18.48 -1.11
CA GLY A 363 11.66 -18.95 0.05
C GLY A 363 12.05 -17.81 1.00
N SER A 364 13.27 -17.81 1.51
CA SER A 364 13.73 -16.83 2.48
C SER A 364 14.74 -15.86 1.88
N PHE A 365 14.46 -14.55 1.99
CA PHE A 365 15.39 -13.48 1.63
C PHE A 365 16.00 -12.90 2.89
N LEU A 366 17.33 -12.93 2.99
CA LEU A 366 18.02 -12.38 4.13
C LEU A 366 17.71 -10.90 4.34
N SER A 367 17.50 -10.49 5.59
CA SER A 367 17.33 -9.09 5.98
C SER A 367 18.31 -8.65 7.06
N THR A 368 18.58 -7.37 7.14
CA THR A 368 19.23 -6.72 8.28
C THR A 368 18.16 -6.07 9.16
N ILE A 369 18.44 -6.00 10.47
CA ILE A 369 17.60 -5.28 11.42
C ILE A 369 18.42 -4.11 11.98
N ASN A 370 17.84 -2.92 11.86
CA ASN A 370 18.42 -1.70 12.41
C ASN A 370 17.48 -1.10 13.46
N ILE A 371 18.02 -0.61 14.56
CA ILE A 371 17.22 0.06 15.60
C ILE A 371 17.80 1.43 15.94
N GLY A 372 16.93 2.36 16.32
CA GLY A 372 17.37 3.69 16.73
C GLY A 372 16.26 4.55 17.33
N LYS A 373 16.65 5.60 18.05
CA LYS A 373 15.75 6.59 18.63
C LYS A 373 15.32 7.69 17.66
N ASN A 374 15.88 7.70 16.48
CA ASN A 374 15.45 8.50 15.34
C ASN A 374 15.85 7.77 14.06
N TYR A 375 15.22 8.14 12.94
CA TYR A 375 15.43 7.43 11.67
C TYR A 375 16.80 7.70 11.02
N GLY A 376 17.49 8.75 11.40
CA GLY A 376 18.82 9.09 10.87
C GLY A 376 19.96 8.31 11.51
N ASN A 377 19.77 7.74 12.72
CA ASN A 377 20.81 7.11 13.53
C ASN A 377 20.44 5.66 13.91
N LEU A 378 20.07 4.89 12.91
CA LEU A 378 19.79 3.47 13.10
C LEU A 378 21.11 2.68 13.17
N LYS A 379 21.14 1.66 14.02
CA LYS A 379 22.28 0.75 14.20
C LYS A 379 21.84 -0.69 14.00
N GLU A 380 22.61 -1.43 13.23
CA GLU A 380 22.38 -2.86 13.02
C GLU A 380 22.49 -3.64 14.31
N ILE A 381 21.57 -4.56 14.51
CA ILE A 381 21.60 -5.57 15.58
C ILE A 381 21.60 -6.97 14.98
N LYS A 382 22.27 -7.89 15.66
CA LYS A 382 22.26 -9.32 15.35
C LYS A 382 21.30 -10.01 16.31
N ILE A 383 20.40 -10.84 15.77
CA ILE A 383 19.42 -11.63 16.52
C ILE A 383 19.70 -13.11 16.29
#